data_32aa58ab97a1d71ea49ca31de6fc782b
#
_entry.id   32aa58ab97a1d71ea49ca31de6fc782b
#
_cell.length_a   1.000
_cell.length_b   1.000
_cell.length_c   1.000
_cell.angle_alpha   90.00
_cell.angle_beta   90.00
_cell.angle_gamma   90.00
#
_symmetry.space_group_name_H-M   'P 1'
#
loop_
_entity.id
_entity.type
_entity.pdbx_description
1 polymer ?
#
loop_
_entity_poly.entity_id
_entity_poly.type
_entity_poly.pdbx_seq_one_letter_code
_entity_poly.pdbx_strand_id
1 'polypeptide(L)'
;MTWSRVDRWLIRSKAAVVAILALGWLGVEPPSALAQADRYELGRRLREFEVEWDRIDDPTLKAKASQSLKAAVNSFFSFRLGEAGKAIGEARFALKGDKSPSEAQRWADSIAVKPEGRLIDASSEALPITIAGFYPTNLAKPAGAKIRLSLVGSAGSMVEAPIGTLPMNLSLPLKNPGAGDHQLKAEILVGDLSFPIALETISLAENLDDRIIALKKVMNGWPGDPKSATVDRESARGQLRLIESLAARLTLEADFPANQILSSLEDQTRAAEQGEAYLGKTRTGQFWATLVTQSGRKVPVRIFVPEAAAKGDPLPLVVALHGAGGSENMFFETYGHGAIVDRCKERGWLLVAPRSTAFGGSPVAEIVEEMAKLFPVDLKKIMLVGHSMGAGQAVAAASSKPSNYAAVASLGGGGTIPLAANLKTLPFFVGVGKEDFALDAASSLAKSLKKAEVETVIYREYPDIEHLAIVQVALGDVFRFFDERVK
;
A
#
# COMPACT_ATOMS: atom_id res chain seq x y z
N MET A 1 4.81 -14.41 -45.57
CA MET A 1 3.80 -13.92 -44.63
C MET A 1 4.42 -12.86 -43.72
N THR A 2 4.16 -11.61 -43.99
CA THR A 2 4.71 -10.46 -43.25
C THR A 2 3.78 -10.12 -42.10
N TRP A 3 4.25 -10.33 -40.87
CA TRP A 3 3.54 -9.97 -39.66
C TRP A 3 3.36 -8.45 -39.58
N SER A 4 2.17 -7.98 -39.23
CA SER A 4 1.87 -6.54 -39.14
C SER A 4 2.64 -5.88 -37.98
N ARG A 5 2.81 -4.54 -38.03
CA ARG A 5 3.45 -3.77 -36.94
C ARG A 5 2.69 -3.91 -35.61
N VAL A 6 1.39 -4.17 -35.65
CA VAL A 6 0.50 -4.35 -34.48
C VAL A 6 0.80 -5.68 -33.79
N ASP A 7 1.03 -6.77 -34.54
CA ASP A 7 1.35 -8.08 -33.97
C ASP A 7 2.71 -8.08 -33.27
N ARG A 8 3.68 -7.32 -33.78
CA ARG A 8 5.00 -7.15 -33.15
C ARG A 8 4.96 -6.33 -31.85
N TRP A 9 4.03 -5.38 -31.77
CA TRP A 9 3.83 -4.58 -30.54
C TRP A 9 3.11 -5.37 -29.45
N LEU A 10 2.08 -6.15 -29.81
CA LEU A 10 1.35 -7.06 -28.91
C LEU A 10 2.23 -8.19 -28.37
N ILE A 11 3.15 -8.73 -29.18
CA ILE A 11 4.12 -9.75 -28.73
C ILE A 11 5.16 -9.12 -27.79
N ARG A 12 5.61 -7.90 -28.06
CA ARG A 12 6.56 -7.18 -27.17
C ARG A 12 5.94 -6.77 -25.85
N SER A 13 4.67 -6.35 -25.82
CA SER A 13 3.96 -6.01 -24.57
C SER A 13 3.66 -7.26 -23.74
N LYS A 14 3.26 -8.37 -24.35
CA LYS A 14 3.10 -9.66 -23.66
C LYS A 14 4.42 -10.23 -23.16
N ALA A 15 5.50 -10.11 -23.94
CA ALA A 15 6.84 -10.55 -23.54
C ALA A 15 7.41 -9.66 -22.40
N ALA A 16 7.11 -8.35 -22.38
CA ALA A 16 7.50 -7.47 -21.29
C ALA A 16 6.76 -7.79 -19.99
N VAL A 17 5.45 -8.07 -20.04
CA VAL A 17 4.68 -8.50 -18.86
C VAL A 17 5.15 -9.86 -18.36
N VAL A 18 5.44 -10.81 -19.25
CA VAL A 18 5.99 -12.13 -18.89
C VAL A 18 7.44 -12.02 -18.37
N ALA A 19 8.26 -11.13 -18.92
CA ALA A 19 9.63 -10.90 -18.44
C ALA A 19 9.67 -10.23 -17.05
N ILE A 20 8.74 -9.29 -16.77
CA ILE A 20 8.57 -8.69 -15.44
C ILE A 20 8.13 -9.75 -14.42
N LEU A 21 7.32 -10.70 -14.83
CA LEU A 21 6.88 -11.83 -14.00
C LEU A 21 8.02 -12.84 -13.76
N ALA A 22 8.95 -13.01 -14.69
CA ALA A 22 10.06 -13.98 -14.60
C ALA A 22 11.25 -13.49 -13.74
N LEU A 23 11.51 -12.18 -13.69
CA LEU A 23 12.63 -11.61 -12.92
C LEU A 23 12.43 -11.63 -11.39
N GLY A 24 11.23 -11.90 -10.91
CA GLY A 24 10.96 -12.09 -9.47
C GLY A 24 11.39 -13.46 -8.91
N TRP A 25 11.91 -14.38 -9.72
CA TRP A 25 12.23 -15.77 -9.33
C TRP A 25 13.69 -16.20 -9.44
N LEU A 26 14.52 -15.42 -10.10
CA LEU A 26 15.97 -15.59 -10.00
C LEU A 26 16.35 -14.93 -8.68
N GLY A 27 16.92 -15.70 -7.75
CA GLY A 27 17.33 -15.28 -6.40
C GLY A 27 18.04 -13.93 -6.38
N VAL A 28 17.28 -12.89 -6.57
CA VAL A 28 17.73 -11.51 -6.51
C VAL A 28 17.95 -11.24 -5.05
N GLU A 29 19.18 -10.92 -4.69
CA GLU A 29 19.50 -10.31 -3.42
C GLU A 29 18.44 -9.25 -3.08
N PRO A 30 18.05 -9.10 -1.80
CA PRO A 30 17.09 -8.08 -1.42
C PRO A 30 17.52 -6.75 -2.06
N PRO A 31 16.60 -5.99 -2.66
CA PRO A 31 16.94 -4.76 -3.35
C PRO A 31 17.84 -3.91 -2.45
N SER A 32 18.88 -3.31 -3.01
CA SER A 32 19.81 -2.48 -2.23
C SER A 32 19.04 -1.46 -1.39
N ALA A 33 19.57 -1.06 -0.25
CA ALA A 33 18.92 -0.07 0.63
C ALA A 33 18.53 1.21 -0.12
N LEU A 34 19.27 1.60 -1.15
CA LEU A 34 18.94 2.71 -2.04
C LEU A 34 17.68 2.46 -2.85
N ALA A 35 17.52 1.26 -3.43
CA ALA A 35 16.31 0.92 -4.20
C ALA A 35 15.06 0.84 -3.32
N GLN A 36 15.20 0.47 -2.05
CA GLN A 36 14.09 0.48 -1.07
C GLN A 36 13.70 1.92 -0.69
N ALA A 37 14.69 2.79 -0.44
CA ALA A 37 14.45 4.21 -0.15
C ALA A 37 13.73 4.92 -1.31
N ASP A 38 14.07 4.60 -2.56
CA ASP A 38 13.41 5.18 -3.72
C ASP A 38 11.97 4.66 -3.89
N ARG A 39 11.68 3.41 -3.51
CA ARG A 39 10.31 2.88 -3.48
C ARG A 39 9.45 3.54 -2.41
N TYR A 40 10.01 3.77 -1.23
CA TYR A 40 9.33 4.51 -0.17
C TYR A 40 8.96 5.93 -0.63
N GLU A 41 9.94 6.65 -1.20
CA GLU A 41 9.73 8.01 -1.70
C GLU A 41 8.64 8.06 -2.77
N LEU A 42 8.62 7.09 -3.67
CA LEU A 42 7.56 6.98 -4.69
C LEU A 42 6.18 6.75 -4.05
N GLY A 43 6.09 5.83 -3.09
CA GLY A 43 4.86 5.55 -2.34
C GLY A 43 4.35 6.77 -1.56
N ARG A 44 5.26 7.51 -0.92
CA ARG A 44 4.95 8.75 -0.21
C ARG A 44 4.36 9.81 -1.16
N ARG A 45 4.97 10.02 -2.33
CA ARG A 45 4.47 10.96 -3.35
C ARG A 45 3.10 10.57 -3.88
N LEU A 46 2.87 9.27 -4.05
CA LEU A 46 1.57 8.77 -4.49
C LEU A 46 0.49 9.03 -3.42
N ARG A 47 0.77 8.75 -2.15
CA ARG A 47 -0.15 9.07 -1.05
C ARG A 47 -0.49 10.57 -0.98
N GLU A 48 0.51 11.44 -1.11
CA GLU A 48 0.28 12.90 -1.16
C GLU A 48 -0.56 13.32 -2.36
N PHE A 49 -0.32 12.73 -3.52
CA PHE A 49 -1.14 12.97 -4.72
C PHE A 49 -2.59 12.57 -4.47
N GLU A 50 -2.84 11.41 -3.87
CA GLU A 50 -4.20 10.93 -3.64
C GLU A 50 -4.98 11.78 -2.65
N VAL A 51 -4.31 12.29 -1.60
CA VAL A 51 -4.90 13.27 -0.67
C VAL A 51 -5.29 14.57 -1.40
N GLU A 52 -4.43 15.06 -2.29
CA GLU A 52 -4.75 16.26 -3.07
C GLU A 52 -5.88 15.99 -4.09
N TRP A 53 -5.90 14.82 -4.71
CA TRP A 53 -6.95 14.39 -5.63
C TRP A 53 -8.34 14.39 -4.98
N ASP A 54 -8.46 13.88 -3.75
CA ASP A 54 -9.74 13.80 -3.05
C ASP A 54 -10.31 15.17 -2.66
N ARG A 55 -9.45 16.19 -2.54
CA ARG A 55 -9.86 17.56 -2.23
C ARG A 55 -10.38 18.35 -3.43
N ILE A 56 -10.20 17.83 -4.63
CA ILE A 56 -10.54 18.52 -5.88
C ILE A 56 -11.80 17.88 -6.47
N ASP A 57 -12.81 18.69 -6.77
CA ASP A 57 -14.02 18.23 -7.45
C ASP A 57 -14.03 18.54 -8.96
N ASP A 58 -13.07 19.37 -9.45
CA ASP A 58 -12.98 19.76 -10.85
C ASP A 58 -12.53 18.57 -11.73
N PRO A 59 -13.40 18.05 -12.62
CA PRO A 59 -13.08 16.93 -13.49
C PRO A 59 -12.01 17.27 -14.52
N THR A 60 -11.89 18.54 -14.93
CA THR A 60 -10.88 18.98 -15.91
C THR A 60 -9.47 18.88 -15.32
N LEU A 61 -9.32 19.30 -14.06
CA LEU A 61 -8.03 19.17 -13.35
C LEU A 61 -7.68 17.72 -13.12
N LYS A 62 -8.64 16.89 -12.74
CA LYS A 62 -8.46 15.44 -12.58
C LYS A 62 -8.05 14.77 -13.89
N ALA A 63 -8.67 15.14 -15.03
CA ALA A 63 -8.29 14.64 -16.35
C ALA A 63 -6.84 14.99 -16.71
N LYS A 64 -6.41 16.24 -16.47
CA LYS A 64 -5.01 16.66 -16.70
C LYS A 64 -4.03 15.87 -15.81
N ALA A 65 -4.37 15.69 -14.54
CA ALA A 65 -3.54 14.92 -13.60
C ALA A 65 -3.41 13.45 -14.03
N SER A 66 -4.50 12.83 -14.48
CA SER A 66 -4.54 11.46 -14.97
C SER A 66 -3.58 11.23 -16.15
N GLN A 67 -3.43 12.19 -17.07
CA GLN A 67 -2.46 12.10 -18.18
C GLN A 67 -1.01 11.99 -17.67
N SER A 68 -0.65 12.72 -16.62
CA SER A 68 0.68 12.63 -16.00
C SER A 68 0.88 11.31 -15.29
N LEU A 69 -0.15 10.77 -14.61
CA LEU A 69 -0.09 9.47 -13.94
C LEU A 69 0.16 8.32 -14.93
N LYS A 70 -0.35 8.40 -16.17
CA LYS A 70 -0.06 7.40 -17.20
C LYS A 70 1.44 7.29 -17.47
N ALA A 71 2.17 8.41 -17.44
CA ALA A 71 3.64 8.39 -17.55
C ALA A 71 4.30 7.78 -16.30
N ALA A 72 3.74 8.02 -15.11
CA ALA A 72 4.22 7.42 -13.87
C ALA A 72 4.12 5.89 -13.89
N VAL A 73 2.98 5.34 -14.34
CA VAL A 73 2.77 3.89 -14.49
C VAL A 73 3.79 3.28 -15.44
N ASN A 74 3.98 3.87 -16.62
CA ASN A 74 4.95 3.37 -17.61
C ASN A 74 6.38 3.40 -17.08
N SER A 75 6.77 4.44 -16.34
CA SER A 75 8.08 4.57 -15.74
C SER A 75 8.28 3.58 -14.60
N PHE A 76 7.26 3.35 -13.77
CA PHE A 76 7.29 2.35 -12.70
C PHE A 76 7.56 0.94 -13.24
N PHE A 77 6.80 0.49 -14.23
CA PHE A 77 7.00 -0.83 -14.86
C PHE A 77 8.30 -0.94 -15.68
N SER A 78 8.93 0.20 -15.97
CA SER A 78 10.26 0.25 -16.56
C SER A 78 11.39 0.39 -15.53
N PHE A 79 11.09 0.28 -14.23
CA PHE A 79 12.03 0.45 -13.10
C PHE A 79 12.72 1.83 -13.04
N ARG A 80 12.10 2.86 -13.64
CA ARG A 80 12.60 4.24 -13.61
C ARG A 80 11.85 5.04 -12.54
N LEU A 81 12.16 4.73 -11.27
CA LEU A 81 11.40 5.24 -10.12
C LEU A 81 11.46 6.78 -10.01
N GLY A 82 12.61 7.40 -10.31
CA GLY A 82 12.74 8.85 -10.34
C GLY A 82 11.81 9.51 -11.37
N GLU A 83 11.73 8.95 -12.59
CA GLU A 83 10.81 9.45 -13.62
C GLU A 83 9.34 9.24 -13.22
N ALA A 84 9.03 8.11 -12.58
CA ALA A 84 7.70 7.87 -12.03
C ALA A 84 7.33 8.94 -10.99
N GLY A 85 8.25 9.25 -10.06
CA GLY A 85 8.04 10.29 -9.06
C GLY A 85 7.89 11.69 -9.64
N LYS A 86 8.67 12.02 -10.68
CA LYS A 86 8.50 13.26 -11.43
C LYS A 86 7.11 13.38 -12.04
N ALA A 87 6.62 12.30 -12.66
CA ALA A 87 5.30 12.27 -13.28
C ALA A 87 4.17 12.41 -12.24
N ILE A 88 4.32 11.82 -11.03
CA ILE A 88 3.39 12.03 -9.91
C ILE A 88 3.43 13.51 -9.45
N GLY A 89 4.61 14.13 -9.37
CA GLY A 89 4.75 15.56 -9.06
C GLY A 89 4.01 16.44 -10.07
N GLU A 90 4.16 16.17 -11.38
CA GLU A 90 3.43 16.87 -12.43
C GLU A 90 1.90 16.66 -12.32
N ALA A 91 1.46 15.44 -11.93
CA ALA A 91 0.04 15.19 -11.67
C ALA A 91 -0.48 16.04 -10.49
N ARG A 92 0.29 16.16 -9.39
CA ARG A 92 -0.04 17.03 -8.25
C ARG A 92 -0.12 18.51 -8.67
N PHE A 93 0.80 18.96 -9.50
CA PHE A 93 0.75 20.33 -10.01
C PHE A 93 -0.48 20.57 -10.89
N ALA A 94 -0.86 19.60 -11.71
CA ALA A 94 -2.07 19.70 -12.53
C ALA A 94 -3.35 19.89 -11.71
N LEU A 95 -3.44 19.31 -10.52
CA LEU A 95 -4.58 19.48 -9.59
C LEU A 95 -4.69 20.90 -9.04
N LYS A 96 -3.62 21.74 -9.09
CA LYS A 96 -3.64 23.10 -8.56
C LYS A 96 -4.23 24.15 -9.53
N GLY A 97 -4.69 23.72 -10.70
CA GLY A 97 -5.36 24.56 -11.67
C GLY A 97 -4.42 25.44 -12.51
N ASP A 98 -4.87 26.66 -12.84
CA ASP A 98 -4.18 27.53 -13.81
C ASP A 98 -2.86 28.14 -13.30
N LYS A 99 -2.53 27.96 -12.05
CA LYS A 99 -1.24 28.39 -11.52
C LYS A 99 -0.17 27.38 -11.86
N SER A 100 0.55 27.61 -12.95
CA SER A 100 1.76 26.84 -13.23
C SER A 100 2.73 26.93 -12.07
N PRO A 101 3.30 25.80 -11.61
CA PRO A 101 4.29 25.81 -10.55
C PRO A 101 5.51 26.62 -10.99
N SER A 102 6.08 27.41 -10.09
CA SER A 102 7.32 28.13 -10.33
C SER A 102 8.49 27.16 -10.56
N GLU A 103 9.56 27.63 -11.20
CA GLU A 103 10.79 26.85 -11.33
C GLU A 103 11.34 26.41 -9.96
N ALA A 104 11.27 27.30 -8.96
CA ALA A 104 11.66 26.98 -7.58
C ALA A 104 10.83 25.84 -6.99
N GLN A 105 9.53 25.82 -7.21
CA GLN A 105 8.65 24.76 -6.76
C GLN A 105 8.94 23.44 -7.47
N ARG A 106 9.14 23.44 -8.79
CA ARG A 106 9.54 22.26 -9.56
C ARG A 106 10.90 21.72 -9.14
N TRP A 107 11.84 22.63 -8.86
CA TRP A 107 13.13 22.25 -8.35
C TRP A 107 13.01 21.60 -6.96
N ALA A 108 12.23 22.20 -6.06
CA ALA A 108 11.97 21.63 -4.74
C ALA A 108 11.34 20.23 -4.82
N ASP A 109 10.41 20.00 -5.74
CA ASP A 109 9.81 18.68 -5.96
C ASP A 109 10.82 17.63 -6.44
N SER A 110 11.94 18.02 -7.04
CA SER A 110 13.00 17.06 -7.42
C SER A 110 13.83 16.54 -6.25
N ILE A 111 13.63 17.07 -5.04
CA ILE A 111 14.42 16.74 -3.85
C ILE A 111 13.73 15.63 -3.05
N ALA A 112 14.54 14.70 -2.52
CA ALA A 112 14.12 13.70 -1.54
C ALA A 112 14.87 13.89 -0.22
N VAL A 113 14.18 13.57 0.87
CA VAL A 113 14.70 13.55 2.23
C VAL A 113 14.81 12.10 2.66
N LYS A 114 16.00 11.68 3.08
CA LYS A 114 16.31 10.30 3.42
C LYS A 114 16.86 10.21 4.84
N PRO A 115 16.00 10.02 5.87
CA PRO A 115 16.46 9.74 7.22
C PRO A 115 17.30 8.46 7.23
N GLU A 116 18.37 8.43 8.03
CA GLU A 116 19.23 7.24 8.16
C GLU A 116 18.48 6.05 8.80
N GLY A 117 17.47 6.33 9.62
CA GLY A 117 16.57 5.33 10.20
C GLY A 117 15.20 5.93 10.49
N ARG A 118 14.18 5.07 10.50
CA ARG A 118 12.80 5.45 10.86
C ARG A 118 12.35 4.92 12.21
N LEU A 119 13.12 4.02 12.81
CA LEU A 119 12.99 3.59 14.21
C LEU A 119 14.36 3.72 14.87
N ILE A 120 14.45 4.59 15.85
CA ILE A 120 15.70 4.91 16.55
C ILE A 120 15.47 4.93 18.06
N ASP A 121 16.53 4.76 18.83
CA ASP A 121 16.44 4.87 20.29
C ASP A 121 16.14 6.32 20.69
N ALA A 122 15.24 6.51 21.64
CA ALA A 122 14.81 7.82 22.12
C ALA A 122 15.92 8.60 22.85
N SER A 123 17.00 7.93 23.28
CA SER A 123 18.19 8.56 23.85
C SER A 123 19.13 9.17 22.79
N SER A 124 18.87 8.97 21.50
CA SER A 124 19.66 9.55 20.42
C SER A 124 19.60 11.08 20.45
N GLU A 125 20.75 11.73 20.40
CA GLU A 125 20.82 13.19 20.42
C GLU A 125 20.40 13.84 19.09
N ALA A 126 20.51 13.09 17.98
CA ALA A 126 20.22 13.58 16.65
C ALA A 126 19.87 12.48 15.66
N LEU A 127 19.11 12.82 14.62
CA LEU A 127 18.80 11.97 13.47
C LEU A 127 19.60 12.46 12.25
N PRO A 128 20.52 11.66 11.71
CA PRO A 128 21.18 11.97 10.45
C PRO A 128 20.20 11.85 9.28
N ILE A 129 20.24 12.84 8.38
CA ILE A 129 19.32 12.91 7.23
C ILE A 129 20.11 13.29 5.98
N THR A 130 19.99 12.53 4.93
CA THR A 130 20.55 12.85 3.62
C THR A 130 19.51 13.58 2.77
N ILE A 131 19.87 14.72 2.21
CA ILE A 131 19.09 15.46 1.22
C ILE A 131 19.71 15.18 -0.13
N ALA A 132 18.92 14.66 -1.07
CA ALA A 132 19.41 14.25 -2.38
C ALA A 132 18.40 14.57 -3.48
N GLY A 133 18.84 14.61 -4.74
CA GLY A 133 17.91 14.59 -5.86
C GLY A 133 17.23 13.24 -5.97
N PHE A 134 15.90 13.24 -6.10
CA PHE A 134 15.13 12.02 -6.39
C PHE A 134 15.12 11.72 -7.89
N TYR A 135 15.05 12.76 -8.71
CA TYR A 135 15.19 12.69 -10.16
C TYR A 135 16.00 13.84 -10.71
N PRO A 136 16.67 13.65 -11.86
CA PRO A 136 17.43 14.72 -12.48
C PRO A 136 16.54 15.84 -12.99
N THR A 137 16.98 17.07 -12.83
CA THR A 137 16.32 18.27 -13.36
C THR A 137 17.35 19.21 -13.98
N ASN A 138 16.97 19.90 -15.07
CA ASN A 138 17.77 20.95 -15.69
C ASN A 138 17.54 22.33 -15.05
N LEU A 139 16.67 22.41 -14.03
CA LEU A 139 16.38 23.64 -13.31
C LEU A 139 17.58 24.02 -12.42
N ALA A 140 17.95 25.28 -12.44
CA ALA A 140 18.94 25.78 -11.52
C ALA A 140 18.41 25.79 -10.07
N LYS A 141 19.28 25.46 -9.13
CA LYS A 141 18.96 25.64 -7.71
C LYS A 141 18.60 27.11 -7.44
N PRO A 142 17.44 27.40 -6.83
CA PRO A 142 17.08 28.78 -6.52
C PRO A 142 18.11 29.46 -5.62
N ALA A 143 18.40 30.71 -5.90
CA ALA A 143 19.33 31.50 -5.08
C ALA A 143 18.82 31.60 -3.64
N GLY A 144 19.69 31.41 -2.65
CA GLY A 144 19.33 31.48 -1.26
C GLY A 144 18.44 30.34 -0.75
N ALA A 145 18.25 29.25 -1.54
CA ALA A 145 17.47 28.12 -1.12
C ALA A 145 18.02 27.48 0.17
N LYS A 146 17.13 27.27 1.13
CA LYS A 146 17.41 26.58 2.40
C LYS A 146 16.49 25.37 2.54
N ILE A 147 16.91 24.41 3.36
CA ILE A 147 16.03 23.35 3.84
C ILE A 147 15.75 23.54 5.31
N ARG A 148 14.50 23.32 5.69
CA ARG A 148 14.06 23.22 7.09
C ARG A 148 13.56 21.81 7.34
N LEU A 149 14.10 21.16 8.38
CA LEU A 149 13.65 19.89 8.91
C LEU A 149 13.16 20.08 10.34
N SER A 150 12.03 19.51 10.70
CA SER A 150 11.49 19.60 12.06
C SER A 150 10.66 18.37 12.43
N LEU A 151 10.67 17.96 13.69
CA LEU A 151 9.66 17.06 14.23
C LEU A 151 8.44 17.88 14.68
N VAL A 152 7.28 17.56 14.14
CA VAL A 152 6.04 18.25 14.47
C VAL A 152 5.72 18.09 15.96
N GLY A 153 5.43 19.19 16.62
CA GLY A 153 5.15 19.21 18.06
C GLY A 153 6.37 19.26 18.98
N SER A 154 7.61 19.18 18.43
CA SER A 154 8.85 19.29 19.22
C SER A 154 9.62 20.55 18.86
N ALA A 155 9.42 21.63 19.62
CA ALA A 155 10.01 22.94 19.34
C ALA A 155 11.56 22.96 19.33
N GLY A 156 12.19 22.02 20.01
CA GLY A 156 13.66 21.88 20.07
C GLY A 156 14.26 21.03 18.95
N SER A 157 13.44 20.29 18.21
CA SER A 157 13.89 19.35 17.16
C SER A 157 13.67 19.95 15.78
N MET A 158 14.50 20.98 15.46
CA MET A 158 14.47 21.67 14.18
C MET A 158 15.88 22.05 13.74
N VAL A 159 16.13 21.98 12.44
CA VAL A 159 17.33 22.51 11.79
C VAL A 159 16.94 23.21 10.49
N GLU A 160 17.59 24.38 10.24
CA GLU A 160 17.51 25.11 8.98
C GLU A 160 18.93 25.31 8.45
N ALA A 161 19.15 24.98 7.19
CA ALA A 161 20.47 25.08 6.58
C ALA A 161 20.38 25.51 5.10
N PRO A 162 21.35 26.27 4.59
CA PRO A 162 21.43 26.54 3.15
C PRO A 162 21.68 25.24 2.39
N ILE A 163 21.04 25.08 1.22
CA ILE A 163 21.25 23.92 0.38
C ILE A 163 22.54 24.10 -0.41
N GLY A 164 23.51 23.23 -0.14
CA GLY A 164 24.78 23.15 -0.85
C GLY A 164 24.70 22.30 -2.12
N THR A 165 25.81 21.61 -2.42
CA THR A 165 25.84 20.57 -3.45
C THR A 165 25.12 19.33 -2.94
N LEU A 166 24.28 18.75 -3.77
CA LEU A 166 23.57 17.50 -3.46
C LEU A 166 24.37 16.27 -3.95
N PRO A 167 24.37 15.14 -3.21
CA PRO A 167 23.71 14.98 -1.91
C PRO A 167 24.43 15.74 -0.79
N MET A 168 23.66 16.16 0.23
CA MET A 168 24.20 16.77 1.45
C MET A 168 23.62 16.09 2.69
N ASN A 169 24.40 16.06 3.76
CA ASN A 169 23.97 15.48 5.03
C ASN A 169 23.68 16.57 6.05
N LEU A 170 22.59 16.39 6.79
CA LEU A 170 22.20 17.23 7.92
C LEU A 170 21.97 16.34 9.14
N SER A 171 22.06 16.95 10.31
CA SER A 171 21.73 16.32 11.59
C SER A 171 20.58 17.06 12.21
N LEU A 172 19.42 16.42 12.31
CA LEU A 172 18.26 16.99 12.99
C LEU A 172 18.42 16.75 14.51
N PRO A 173 18.57 17.77 15.33
CA PRO A 173 18.69 17.60 16.79
C PRO A 173 17.38 16.99 17.35
N LEU A 174 17.52 16.05 18.28
CA LEU A 174 16.41 15.44 19.00
C LEU A 174 16.44 15.94 20.44
N LYS A 175 15.79 17.09 20.69
CA LYS A 175 15.76 17.70 22.03
C LYS A 175 14.54 17.22 22.79
N ASN A 176 14.65 16.05 23.43
CA ASN A 176 13.63 15.43 24.28
C ASN A 176 12.23 15.35 23.64
N PRO A 177 12.11 14.83 22.41
CA PRO A 177 10.80 14.67 21.78
C PRO A 177 9.95 13.60 22.49
N GLY A 178 10.58 12.77 23.37
CA GLY A 178 9.95 11.63 24.03
C GLY A 178 9.83 10.42 23.11
N ALA A 179 9.54 9.26 23.70
CA ALA A 179 9.19 8.07 22.93
C ALA A 179 7.82 8.23 22.26
N GLY A 180 7.69 7.78 21.04
CA GLY A 180 6.46 7.91 20.26
C GLY A 180 6.69 7.87 18.76
N ASP A 181 5.60 7.94 18.00
CA ASP A 181 5.61 8.07 16.55
C ASP A 181 5.41 9.55 16.18
N HIS A 182 6.47 10.18 15.68
CA HIS A 182 6.53 11.60 15.38
C HIS A 182 6.49 11.84 13.88
N GLN A 183 6.01 13.03 13.46
CA GLN A 183 6.03 13.43 12.06
C GLN A 183 7.28 14.28 11.77
N LEU A 184 8.15 13.80 10.89
CA LEU A 184 9.23 14.58 10.29
C LEU A 184 8.65 15.42 9.15
N LYS A 185 8.72 16.73 9.29
CA LYS A 185 8.36 17.69 8.23
C LYS A 185 9.62 18.24 7.58
N ALA A 186 9.64 18.24 6.25
CA ALA A 186 10.71 18.85 5.46
C ALA A 186 10.16 19.87 4.47
N GLU A 187 10.79 21.05 4.40
CA GLU A 187 10.38 22.17 3.57
C GLU A 187 11.60 22.81 2.90
N ILE A 188 11.46 23.15 1.62
CA ILE A 188 12.42 24.02 0.91
C ILE A 188 11.93 25.46 1.04
N LEU A 189 12.82 26.33 1.50
CA LEU A 189 12.57 27.76 1.68
C LEU A 189 13.31 28.56 0.61
N VAL A 190 12.61 29.47 -0.08
CA VAL A 190 13.17 30.37 -1.10
C VAL A 190 12.58 31.76 -0.87
N GLY A 191 13.37 32.67 -0.31
CA GLY A 191 12.83 33.96 0.19
C GLY A 191 11.72 33.71 1.21
N ASP A 192 10.55 34.31 0.99
CA ASP A 192 9.37 34.15 1.87
C ASP A 192 8.50 32.93 1.50
N LEU A 193 8.87 32.17 0.48
CA LEU A 193 8.13 31.00 0.03
C LEU A 193 8.61 29.73 0.73
N SER A 194 7.65 28.88 1.11
CA SER A 194 7.92 27.53 1.63
C SER A 194 7.25 26.47 0.75
N PHE A 195 8.03 25.46 0.37
CA PHE A 195 7.59 24.31 -0.42
C PHE A 195 7.72 23.04 0.42
N PRO A 196 6.62 22.46 0.93
CA PRO A 196 6.66 21.18 1.61
C PRO A 196 7.15 20.09 0.64
N ILE A 197 8.12 19.28 1.06
CA ILE A 197 8.69 18.21 0.24
C ILE A 197 8.57 16.83 0.88
N ALA A 198 8.39 16.74 2.20
CA ALA A 198 8.12 15.49 2.89
C ALA A 198 7.35 15.71 4.19
N LEU A 199 6.46 14.76 4.48
CA LEU A 199 5.85 14.52 5.78
C LEU A 199 5.85 13.00 6.00
N GLU A 200 6.64 12.51 6.98
CA GLU A 200 6.86 11.07 7.16
C GLU A 200 7.07 10.72 8.64
N THR A 201 6.76 9.46 9.02
CA THR A 201 6.85 9.02 10.40
C THR A 201 8.28 8.67 10.80
N ILE A 202 8.72 9.20 11.94
CA ILE A 202 9.92 8.79 12.66
C ILE A 202 9.51 8.30 14.04
N SER A 203 9.86 7.08 14.36
CA SER A 203 9.53 6.44 15.63
C SER A 203 10.72 6.48 16.58
N LEU A 204 10.47 6.94 17.79
CA LEU A 204 11.44 6.96 18.89
C LEU A 204 11.00 5.97 19.95
N ALA A 205 11.86 5.01 20.30
CA ALA A 205 11.56 4.00 21.31
C ALA A 205 12.62 4.02 22.41
N GLU A 206 12.20 4.04 23.67
CA GLU A 206 13.12 3.91 24.80
C GLU A 206 13.69 2.52 24.87
N ASN A 207 15.00 2.41 25.15
CA ASN A 207 15.71 1.14 25.35
C ASN A 207 15.51 0.15 24.19
N LEU A 208 15.53 0.67 22.95
CA LEU A 208 15.14 -0.08 21.73
C LEU A 208 15.86 -1.42 21.60
N ASP A 209 17.18 -1.45 21.75
CA ASP A 209 17.99 -2.66 21.60
C ASP A 209 17.66 -3.70 22.66
N ASP A 210 17.52 -3.28 23.93
CA ASP A 210 17.18 -4.17 25.04
C ASP A 210 15.79 -4.80 24.85
N ARG A 211 14.82 -4.03 24.38
CA ARG A 211 13.46 -4.51 24.08
C ARG A 211 13.48 -5.55 22.95
N ILE A 212 14.22 -5.28 21.88
CA ILE A 212 14.37 -6.24 20.76
C ILE A 212 15.05 -7.53 21.27
N ILE A 213 16.12 -7.43 22.06
CA ILE A 213 16.83 -8.59 22.64
C ILE A 213 15.90 -9.41 23.53
N ALA A 214 15.11 -8.76 24.38
CA ALA A 214 14.15 -9.43 25.25
C ALA A 214 13.09 -10.20 24.45
N LEU A 215 12.49 -9.56 23.43
CA LEU A 215 11.51 -10.19 22.54
C LEU A 215 12.10 -11.39 21.79
N LYS A 216 13.32 -11.27 21.27
CA LYS A 216 14.04 -12.39 20.62
C LYS A 216 14.25 -13.56 21.57
N LYS A 217 14.67 -13.29 22.81
CA LYS A 217 14.89 -14.32 23.82
C LYS A 217 13.62 -15.11 24.09
N VAL A 218 12.50 -14.43 24.27
CA VAL A 218 11.19 -15.09 24.48
C VAL A 218 10.80 -15.92 23.26
N MET A 219 10.84 -15.34 22.06
CA MET A 219 10.39 -16.04 20.85
C MET A 219 11.29 -17.22 20.45
N ASN A 220 12.58 -17.18 20.79
CA ASN A 220 13.50 -18.31 20.60
C ASN A 220 13.17 -19.50 21.51
N GLY A 221 12.50 -19.26 22.65
CA GLY A 221 11.97 -20.30 23.51
C GLY A 221 10.67 -20.95 23.02
N TRP A 222 10.02 -20.37 22.01
CA TRP A 222 8.79 -20.94 21.46
C TRP A 222 9.06 -22.19 20.62
N PRO A 223 8.17 -23.21 20.69
CA PRO A 223 8.33 -24.42 19.88
C PRO A 223 8.49 -24.10 18.39
N GLY A 224 9.46 -24.73 17.75
CA GLY A 224 9.70 -24.60 16.30
C GLY A 224 8.82 -25.53 15.45
N ASP A 225 8.03 -26.41 16.06
CA ASP A 225 7.15 -27.35 15.38
C ASP A 225 6.03 -26.59 14.62
N PRO A 226 5.79 -26.88 13.33
CA PRO A 226 4.68 -26.33 12.57
C PRO A 226 3.30 -26.48 13.21
N LYS A 227 3.09 -27.56 13.99
CA LYS A 227 1.82 -27.80 14.72
C LYS A 227 1.60 -26.84 15.88
N SER A 228 2.64 -26.22 16.41
CA SER A 228 2.58 -25.20 17.46
C SER A 228 2.51 -23.77 16.91
N ALA A 229 2.56 -23.61 15.60
CA ALA A 229 2.43 -22.31 14.94
C ALA A 229 0.98 -21.81 15.09
N THR A 230 0.79 -20.83 15.96
CA THR A 230 -0.48 -20.11 16.09
C THR A 230 -0.40 -18.79 15.33
N VAL A 231 -1.55 -18.22 14.97
CA VAL A 231 -1.61 -16.92 14.32
C VAL A 231 -0.93 -15.83 15.18
N ASP A 232 -1.13 -15.86 16.49
CA ASP A 232 -0.51 -14.88 17.41
C ASP A 232 1.02 -15.00 17.43
N ARG A 233 1.57 -16.20 17.52
CA ARG A 233 3.04 -16.40 17.51
C ARG A 233 3.67 -16.02 16.16
N GLU A 234 3.03 -16.39 15.06
CA GLU A 234 3.57 -16.05 13.73
C GLU A 234 3.41 -14.56 13.42
N SER A 235 2.34 -13.92 13.88
CA SER A 235 2.17 -12.48 13.81
C SER A 235 3.26 -11.75 14.63
N ALA A 236 3.52 -12.19 15.86
CA ALA A 236 4.59 -11.64 16.67
C ALA A 236 5.96 -11.80 16.00
N ARG A 237 6.28 -12.98 15.44
CA ARG A 237 7.52 -13.19 14.69
C ARG A 237 7.60 -12.29 13.44
N GLY A 238 6.48 -12.08 12.74
CA GLY A 238 6.39 -11.19 11.60
C GLY A 238 6.66 -9.73 11.98
N GLN A 239 6.03 -9.26 13.04
CA GLN A 239 6.22 -7.91 13.57
C GLN A 239 7.64 -7.71 14.13
N LEU A 240 8.24 -8.71 14.78
CA LEU A 240 9.63 -8.63 15.24
C LEU A 240 10.59 -8.43 14.06
N ARG A 241 10.44 -9.18 12.97
CA ARG A 241 11.26 -8.99 11.78
C ARG A 241 11.09 -7.59 11.17
N LEU A 242 9.88 -7.03 11.20
CA LEU A 242 9.61 -5.65 10.77
C LEU A 242 10.38 -4.65 11.66
N ILE A 243 10.28 -4.78 12.97
CA ILE A 243 10.98 -3.93 13.95
C ILE A 243 12.50 -4.06 13.79
N GLU A 244 13.04 -5.26 13.66
CA GLU A 244 14.47 -5.50 13.42
C GLU A 244 14.95 -4.83 12.11
N SER A 245 14.14 -4.91 11.05
CA SER A 245 14.48 -4.27 9.78
C SER A 245 14.54 -2.74 9.92
N LEU A 246 13.56 -2.14 10.62
CA LEU A 246 13.53 -0.69 10.84
C LEU A 246 14.65 -0.24 11.79
N ALA A 247 14.97 -1.00 12.85
CA ALA A 247 16.08 -0.74 13.76
C ALA A 247 17.44 -0.89 13.07
N ALA A 248 17.55 -1.81 12.09
CA ALA A 248 18.72 -1.93 11.22
C ALA A 248 18.79 -0.83 10.13
N ARG A 249 17.97 0.23 10.26
CA ARG A 249 17.93 1.40 9.36
C ARG A 249 17.49 1.09 7.94
N LEU A 250 16.79 -0.04 7.72
CA LEU A 250 16.21 -0.32 6.42
C LEU A 250 14.96 0.54 6.21
N THR A 251 14.86 1.14 5.03
CA THR A 251 13.64 1.84 4.59
C THR A 251 12.73 0.83 3.92
N LEU A 252 11.51 0.67 4.44
CA LEU A 252 10.49 -0.21 3.88
C LEU A 252 9.50 0.59 3.03
N GLU A 253 8.60 -0.08 2.31
CA GLU A 253 7.71 0.55 1.32
C GLU A 253 6.58 1.41 1.92
N ALA A 254 6.26 1.21 3.20
CA ALA A 254 5.15 1.90 3.88
C ALA A 254 5.65 2.76 5.05
N ASP A 255 4.77 3.61 5.54
CA ASP A 255 5.01 4.50 6.67
C ASP A 255 4.52 3.82 7.97
N PHE A 256 5.44 3.25 8.74
CA PHE A 256 5.09 2.44 9.92
C PHE A 256 5.16 3.25 11.22
N PRO A 257 4.11 3.23 12.06
CA PRO A 257 4.16 3.73 13.45
C PRO A 257 4.91 2.70 14.32
N ALA A 258 6.24 2.64 14.17
CA ALA A 258 7.03 1.53 14.67
C ALA A 258 7.11 1.47 16.21
N ASN A 259 6.99 2.60 16.90
CA ASN A 259 6.91 2.61 18.36
C ASN A 259 5.59 1.98 18.85
N GLN A 260 4.47 2.28 18.20
CA GLN A 260 3.18 1.65 18.49
C GLN A 260 3.20 0.15 18.16
N ILE A 261 3.81 -0.23 17.03
CA ILE A 261 3.95 -1.64 16.62
C ILE A 261 4.81 -2.40 17.65
N LEU A 262 5.91 -1.82 18.12
CA LEU A 262 6.79 -2.43 19.13
C LEU A 262 6.03 -2.66 20.45
N SER A 263 5.27 -1.69 20.92
CA SER A 263 4.44 -1.84 22.13
C SER A 263 3.35 -2.91 21.96
N SER A 264 2.69 -2.93 20.81
CA SER A 264 1.70 -3.97 20.48
C SER A 264 2.33 -5.38 20.41
N LEU A 265 3.57 -5.48 19.92
CA LEU A 265 4.32 -6.72 19.85
C LEU A 265 4.68 -7.27 21.22
N GLU A 266 5.04 -6.40 22.17
CA GLU A 266 5.28 -6.80 23.57
C GLU A 266 4.03 -7.36 24.23
N ASP A 267 2.88 -6.69 24.03
CA ASP A 267 1.60 -7.17 24.55
C ASP A 267 1.20 -8.52 23.92
N GLN A 268 1.38 -8.67 22.62
CA GLN A 268 1.11 -9.91 21.90
C GLN A 268 2.03 -11.05 22.38
N THR A 269 3.29 -10.74 22.61
CA THR A 269 4.27 -11.74 23.11
C THR A 269 3.90 -12.19 24.51
N ARG A 270 3.51 -11.26 25.38
CA ARG A 270 3.06 -11.55 26.76
C ARG A 270 1.80 -12.43 26.76
N ALA A 271 0.80 -12.11 25.95
CA ALA A 271 -0.41 -12.91 25.82
C ALA A 271 -0.09 -14.34 25.33
N ALA A 272 0.80 -14.47 24.34
CA ALA A 272 1.23 -15.78 23.84
C ALA A 272 1.96 -16.64 24.89
N GLU A 273 2.74 -16.05 25.81
CA GLU A 273 3.37 -16.73 26.92
C GLU A 273 2.37 -17.20 27.99
N GLN A 274 1.31 -16.42 28.19
CA GLN A 274 0.22 -16.74 29.13
C GLN A 274 -0.78 -17.74 28.54
N GLY A 275 -0.64 -18.10 27.26
CA GLY A 275 -1.59 -18.96 26.55
C GLY A 275 -2.91 -18.24 26.21
N GLU A 276 -2.92 -16.92 26.25
CA GLU A 276 -4.06 -16.07 25.93
C GLU A 276 -4.08 -15.70 24.44
N ALA A 277 -5.28 -15.56 23.87
CA ALA A 277 -5.44 -15.06 22.52
C ALA A 277 -5.29 -13.52 22.51
N TYR A 278 -4.38 -13.03 21.69
CA TYR A 278 -4.19 -11.60 21.47
C TYR A 278 -5.06 -11.07 20.32
N LEU A 279 -5.10 -11.82 19.22
CA LEU A 279 -5.97 -11.53 18.08
C LEU A 279 -7.33 -12.19 18.30
N GLY A 280 -8.41 -11.42 18.14
CA GLY A 280 -9.77 -11.93 18.33
C GLY A 280 -10.80 -10.81 18.33
N LYS A 281 -12.06 -11.17 18.50
CA LYS A 281 -13.22 -10.27 18.38
C LYS A 281 -13.19 -9.01 19.25
N THR A 282 -12.48 -9.04 20.37
CA THR A 282 -12.36 -7.90 21.30
C THR A 282 -11.28 -6.91 20.88
N ARG A 283 -10.38 -7.28 19.96
CA ARG A 283 -9.33 -6.40 19.45
C ARG A 283 -9.81 -5.70 18.19
N THR A 284 -10.18 -4.46 18.33
CA THR A 284 -10.69 -3.60 17.24
C THR A 284 -9.59 -2.67 16.69
N GLY A 285 -9.85 -2.06 15.53
CA GLY A 285 -8.92 -1.15 14.88
C GLY A 285 -8.11 -1.80 13.76
N GLN A 286 -6.98 -1.18 13.42
CA GLN A 286 -6.08 -1.66 12.35
C GLN A 286 -4.84 -2.31 12.97
N PHE A 287 -4.40 -3.41 12.38
CA PHE A 287 -3.17 -4.08 12.80
C PHE A 287 -2.60 -5.00 11.72
N TRP A 288 -1.32 -5.33 11.86
CA TRP A 288 -0.61 -6.28 11.02
C TRP A 288 -0.62 -7.65 11.69
N ALA A 289 -0.87 -8.68 10.89
CA ALA A 289 -0.84 -10.07 11.36
C ALA A 289 -0.16 -10.97 10.33
N THR A 290 0.15 -12.18 10.72
CA THR A 290 0.55 -13.26 9.82
C THR A 290 -0.39 -14.43 10.02
N LEU A 291 -1.30 -14.62 9.06
CA LEU A 291 -2.20 -15.78 9.07
C LEU A 291 -1.42 -17.06 8.73
N VAL A 292 -1.75 -18.14 9.42
CA VAL A 292 -1.19 -19.46 9.15
C VAL A 292 -2.30 -20.31 8.55
N THR A 293 -2.24 -20.55 7.25
CA THR A 293 -3.27 -21.29 6.54
C THR A 293 -3.20 -22.80 6.83
N GLN A 294 -4.25 -23.53 6.48
CA GLN A 294 -4.28 -25.00 6.63
C GLN A 294 -3.18 -25.68 5.85
N SER A 295 -2.79 -25.14 4.70
CA SER A 295 -1.63 -25.61 3.92
C SER A 295 -0.28 -25.28 4.54
N GLY A 296 -0.24 -24.61 5.70
CA GLY A 296 0.99 -24.18 6.40
C GLY A 296 1.63 -22.91 5.80
N ARG A 297 0.99 -22.24 4.86
CA ARG A 297 1.50 -20.96 4.35
C ARG A 297 1.34 -19.87 5.41
N LYS A 298 2.40 -19.08 5.59
CA LYS A 298 2.40 -17.88 6.41
C LYS A 298 2.15 -16.68 5.49
N VAL A 299 1.00 -16.02 5.68
CA VAL A 299 0.56 -14.92 4.83
C VAL A 299 0.52 -13.65 5.66
N PRO A 300 1.43 -12.69 5.43
CA PRO A 300 1.32 -11.36 6.01
C PRO A 300 0.02 -10.69 5.54
N VAL A 301 -0.70 -10.10 6.48
CA VAL A 301 -1.97 -9.40 6.20
C VAL A 301 -2.04 -8.11 7.00
N ARG A 302 -2.77 -7.14 6.48
CA ARG A 302 -3.27 -6.01 7.26
C ARG A 302 -4.77 -6.17 7.45
N ILE A 303 -5.24 -5.95 8.68
CA ILE A 303 -6.62 -6.23 9.08
C ILE A 303 -7.23 -4.96 9.66
N PHE A 304 -8.50 -4.71 9.36
CA PHE A 304 -9.34 -3.78 10.11
C PHE A 304 -10.50 -4.54 10.72
N VAL A 305 -10.68 -4.37 12.03
CA VAL A 305 -11.77 -4.94 12.81
C VAL A 305 -12.63 -3.80 13.37
N PRO A 306 -13.90 -3.69 12.98
CA PRO A 306 -14.79 -2.65 13.49
C PRO A 306 -15.18 -2.92 14.94
N GLU A 307 -15.57 -1.89 15.68
CA GLU A 307 -16.05 -2.01 17.07
C GLU A 307 -17.26 -2.97 17.19
N ALA A 308 -18.06 -3.08 16.13
CA ALA A 308 -19.18 -4.00 16.05
C ALA A 308 -18.78 -5.47 16.29
N ALA A 309 -17.53 -5.85 15.98
CA ALA A 309 -17.03 -7.22 16.15
C ALA A 309 -17.05 -7.67 17.61
N ALA A 310 -16.91 -6.74 18.57
CA ALA A 310 -16.91 -7.05 20.00
C ALA A 310 -18.25 -7.61 20.47
N LYS A 311 -19.36 -7.36 19.74
CA LYS A 311 -20.69 -7.93 20.04
C LYS A 311 -20.76 -9.41 19.71
N GLY A 312 -19.91 -9.90 18.81
CA GLY A 312 -19.88 -11.30 18.38
C GLY A 312 -20.90 -11.66 17.30
N ASP A 313 -21.68 -10.71 16.83
CA ASP A 313 -22.61 -10.93 15.71
C ASP A 313 -21.83 -11.13 14.42
N PRO A 314 -22.27 -12.03 13.49
CA PRO A 314 -21.60 -12.24 12.23
C PRO A 314 -21.56 -10.99 11.36
N LEU A 315 -20.38 -10.61 10.88
CA LEU A 315 -20.12 -9.41 10.09
C LEU A 315 -19.65 -9.74 8.67
N PRO A 316 -20.03 -8.95 7.66
CA PRO A 316 -19.47 -9.02 6.33
C PRO A 316 -17.94 -8.84 6.35
N LEU A 317 -17.25 -9.55 5.44
CA LEU A 317 -15.79 -9.44 5.25
C LEU A 317 -15.47 -8.98 3.82
N VAL A 318 -14.65 -7.93 3.71
CA VAL A 318 -14.04 -7.51 2.46
C VAL A 318 -12.61 -8.07 2.41
N VAL A 319 -12.27 -8.77 1.33
CA VAL A 319 -10.90 -9.20 1.03
C VAL A 319 -10.37 -8.31 -0.09
N ALA A 320 -9.31 -7.54 0.19
CA ALA A 320 -8.74 -6.54 -0.73
C ALA A 320 -7.38 -7.00 -1.28
N LEU A 321 -7.30 -7.23 -2.59
CA LEU A 321 -6.15 -7.81 -3.28
C LEU A 321 -5.40 -6.75 -4.09
N HIS A 322 -4.16 -6.44 -3.71
CA HIS A 322 -3.35 -5.37 -4.29
C HIS A 322 -2.79 -5.71 -5.68
N GLY A 323 -2.37 -4.67 -6.42
CA GLY A 323 -1.70 -4.76 -7.71
C GLY A 323 -0.23 -5.20 -7.61
N ALA A 324 0.40 -5.42 -8.75
CA ALA A 324 1.81 -5.81 -8.83
C ALA A 324 2.72 -4.74 -8.20
N GLY A 325 3.70 -5.18 -7.41
CA GLY A 325 4.62 -4.30 -6.69
C GLY A 325 4.08 -3.71 -5.38
N GLY A 326 2.81 -4.00 -5.04
CA GLY A 326 2.21 -3.62 -3.76
C GLY A 326 2.44 -4.62 -2.64
N SER A 327 1.84 -4.34 -1.49
CA SER A 327 1.85 -5.17 -0.29
C SER A 327 0.49 -5.12 0.41
N GLU A 328 0.37 -5.77 1.55
CA GLU A 328 -0.81 -5.69 2.42
C GLU A 328 -1.17 -4.26 2.86
N ASN A 329 -0.22 -3.33 2.74
CA ASN A 329 -0.43 -1.93 3.12
C ASN A 329 -1.17 -1.12 2.06
N MET A 330 -1.17 -1.56 0.80
CA MET A 330 -1.55 -0.71 -0.33
C MET A 330 -3.01 -0.24 -0.27
N PHE A 331 -3.94 -1.10 0.11
CA PHE A 331 -5.34 -0.70 0.32
C PHE A 331 -5.56 0.15 1.58
N PHE A 332 -4.67 0.08 2.54
CA PHE A 332 -4.78 0.83 3.80
C PHE A 332 -4.13 2.21 3.74
N GLU A 333 -3.22 2.45 2.81
CA GLU A 333 -2.43 3.69 2.78
C GLU A 333 -2.47 4.42 1.44
N THR A 334 -2.46 3.67 0.32
CA THR A 334 -2.23 4.27 -1.00
C THR A 334 -3.53 4.42 -1.78
N TYR A 335 -4.28 3.36 -2.01
CA TYR A 335 -5.50 3.45 -2.81
C TYR A 335 -6.56 4.32 -2.14
N GLY A 336 -6.73 5.55 -2.66
CA GLY A 336 -7.64 6.54 -2.09
C GLY A 336 -7.28 6.89 -0.65
N HIS A 337 -5.99 6.96 -0.33
CA HIS A 337 -5.50 7.25 1.01
C HIS A 337 -6.14 6.35 2.10
N GLY A 338 -6.32 5.07 1.77
CA GLY A 338 -6.96 4.11 2.68
C GLY A 338 -8.48 4.21 2.78
N ALA A 339 -9.15 4.85 1.84
CA ALA A 339 -10.60 5.05 1.82
C ALA A 339 -11.42 3.76 2.03
N ILE A 340 -10.89 2.60 1.67
CA ILE A 340 -11.55 1.31 1.90
C ILE A 340 -11.79 1.04 3.39
N VAL A 341 -10.87 1.49 4.25
CA VAL A 341 -10.99 1.33 5.72
C VAL A 341 -12.18 2.13 6.23
N ASP A 342 -12.31 3.39 5.79
CA ASP A 342 -13.43 4.24 6.18
C ASP A 342 -14.75 3.67 5.68
N ARG A 343 -14.80 3.16 4.45
CA ARG A 343 -15.99 2.48 3.89
C ARG A 343 -16.40 1.26 4.71
N CYS A 344 -15.43 0.44 5.17
CA CYS A 344 -15.69 -0.69 6.05
C CYS A 344 -16.11 -0.24 7.45
N LYS A 345 -15.47 0.79 8.00
CA LYS A 345 -15.79 1.38 9.31
C LYS A 345 -17.23 1.91 9.36
N GLU A 346 -17.65 2.69 8.36
CA GLU A 346 -19.01 3.22 8.23
C GLU A 346 -20.09 2.14 8.26
N ARG A 347 -19.77 0.93 7.77
CA ARG A 347 -20.70 -0.20 7.64
C ARG A 347 -20.56 -1.24 8.75
N GLY A 348 -19.55 -1.11 9.60
CA GLY A 348 -19.23 -2.14 10.58
C GLY A 348 -18.74 -3.44 9.95
N TRP A 349 -18.04 -3.40 8.81
CA TRP A 349 -17.53 -4.57 8.10
C TRP A 349 -16.08 -4.85 8.43
N LEU A 350 -15.71 -6.13 8.41
CA LEU A 350 -14.32 -6.58 8.51
C LEU A 350 -13.58 -6.35 7.18
N LEU A 351 -12.28 -6.06 7.25
CA LEU A 351 -11.41 -5.93 6.08
C LEU A 351 -10.13 -6.71 6.31
N VAL A 352 -9.67 -7.43 5.28
CA VAL A 352 -8.35 -8.05 5.24
C VAL A 352 -7.69 -7.80 3.89
N ALA A 353 -6.44 -7.33 3.91
CA ALA A 353 -5.59 -7.18 2.73
C ALA A 353 -4.37 -8.10 2.89
N PRO A 354 -4.29 -9.21 2.16
CA PRO A 354 -3.14 -10.09 2.19
C PRO A 354 -2.01 -9.59 1.29
N ARG A 355 -0.76 -9.82 1.72
CA ARG A 355 0.38 -9.75 0.81
C ARG A 355 0.31 -10.92 -0.16
N SER A 356 0.29 -10.63 -1.43
CA SER A 356 0.24 -11.63 -2.50
C SER A 356 1.44 -11.50 -3.42
N THR A 357 1.79 -12.61 -4.08
CA THR A 357 2.88 -12.65 -5.05
C THR A 357 2.34 -12.95 -6.44
N ALA A 358 3.03 -12.48 -7.47
CA ALA A 358 2.63 -12.66 -8.86
C ALA A 358 2.51 -14.15 -9.25
N PHE A 359 3.36 -15.00 -8.70
CA PHE A 359 3.42 -16.43 -9.07
C PHE A 359 2.75 -17.37 -8.08
N GLY A 360 2.58 -16.96 -6.82
CA GLY A 360 1.97 -17.80 -5.78
C GLY A 360 0.48 -17.55 -5.57
N GLY A 361 -0.07 -16.51 -6.19
CA GLY A 361 -1.43 -16.06 -5.93
C GLY A 361 -1.65 -15.73 -4.45
N SER A 362 -2.90 -15.44 -4.11
CA SER A 362 -3.34 -15.35 -2.71
C SER A 362 -4.22 -16.56 -2.39
N PRO A 363 -4.00 -17.28 -1.28
CA PRO A 363 -4.87 -18.37 -0.84
C PRO A 363 -6.16 -17.80 -0.23
N VAL A 364 -6.95 -17.07 -1.00
CA VAL A 364 -8.10 -16.28 -0.54
C VAL A 364 -9.07 -17.10 0.30
N ALA A 365 -9.41 -18.31 -0.12
CA ALA A 365 -10.33 -19.18 0.62
C ALA A 365 -9.77 -19.55 2.01
N GLU A 366 -8.48 -19.91 2.10
CA GLU A 366 -7.84 -20.24 3.37
C GLU A 366 -7.70 -18.99 4.27
N ILE A 367 -7.46 -17.81 3.69
CA ILE A 367 -7.45 -16.53 4.44
C ILE A 367 -8.82 -16.25 5.06
N VAL A 368 -9.91 -16.45 4.31
CA VAL A 368 -11.28 -16.30 4.83
C VAL A 368 -11.54 -17.28 5.98
N GLU A 369 -11.11 -18.54 5.85
CA GLU A 369 -11.24 -19.55 6.90
C GLU A 369 -10.47 -19.13 8.16
N GLU A 370 -9.25 -18.62 8.04
CA GLU A 370 -8.47 -18.15 9.22
C GLU A 370 -9.10 -16.88 9.83
N MET A 371 -9.60 -15.95 9.02
CA MET A 371 -10.33 -14.79 9.52
C MET A 371 -11.57 -15.20 10.32
N ALA A 372 -12.31 -16.21 9.86
CA ALA A 372 -13.51 -16.72 10.55
C ALA A 372 -13.21 -17.43 11.86
N LYS A 373 -11.99 -17.96 12.07
CA LYS A 373 -11.57 -18.51 13.36
C LYS A 373 -11.28 -17.41 14.39
N LEU A 374 -10.80 -16.25 13.93
CA LEU A 374 -10.38 -15.13 14.78
C LEU A 374 -11.50 -14.14 15.07
N PHE A 375 -12.36 -13.89 14.09
CA PHE A 375 -13.36 -12.82 14.10
C PHE A 375 -14.73 -13.34 13.72
N PRO A 376 -15.81 -12.64 14.10
CA PRO A 376 -17.20 -13.05 13.78
C PRO A 376 -17.52 -12.76 12.30
N VAL A 377 -16.97 -13.57 11.40
CA VAL A 377 -17.19 -13.43 9.94
C VAL A 377 -18.50 -14.09 9.53
N ASP A 378 -19.36 -13.39 8.81
CA ASP A 378 -20.49 -13.97 8.09
C ASP A 378 -19.98 -14.61 6.78
N LEU A 379 -19.83 -15.94 6.78
CA LEU A 379 -19.33 -16.69 5.61
C LEU A 379 -20.25 -16.58 4.38
N LYS A 380 -21.47 -16.06 4.51
CA LYS A 380 -22.37 -15.80 3.38
C LYS A 380 -22.18 -14.41 2.79
N LYS A 381 -21.38 -13.55 3.46
CA LYS A 381 -21.19 -12.15 3.08
C LYS A 381 -19.70 -11.82 2.90
N ILE A 382 -19.02 -12.61 2.07
CA ILE A 382 -17.61 -12.39 1.71
C ILE A 382 -17.55 -11.66 0.38
N MET A 383 -16.98 -10.46 0.35
CA MET A 383 -16.78 -9.67 -0.85
C MET A 383 -15.31 -9.63 -1.23
N LEU A 384 -15.02 -9.75 -2.51
CA LEU A 384 -13.66 -9.60 -3.05
C LEU A 384 -13.56 -8.28 -3.81
N VAL A 385 -12.48 -7.52 -3.55
CA VAL A 385 -12.08 -6.40 -4.39
C VAL A 385 -10.61 -6.56 -4.76
N GLY A 386 -10.29 -6.44 -6.03
CA GLY A 386 -8.90 -6.56 -6.50
C GLY A 386 -8.57 -5.49 -7.51
N HIS A 387 -7.32 -5.01 -7.47
CA HIS A 387 -6.77 -4.07 -8.42
C HIS A 387 -5.68 -4.72 -9.27
N SER A 388 -5.70 -4.50 -10.60
CA SER A 388 -4.64 -4.93 -11.51
C SER A 388 -4.37 -6.45 -11.40
N MET A 389 -3.19 -6.88 -10.95
CA MET A 389 -2.89 -8.28 -10.61
C MET A 389 -3.91 -8.86 -9.62
N GLY A 390 -4.28 -8.11 -8.59
CA GLY A 390 -5.26 -8.51 -7.58
C GLY A 390 -6.67 -8.69 -8.17
N ALA A 391 -7.02 -7.94 -9.22
CA ALA A 391 -8.28 -8.15 -9.95
C ALA A 391 -8.33 -9.56 -10.57
N GLY A 392 -7.25 -9.98 -11.22
CA GLY A 392 -7.10 -11.35 -11.74
C GLY A 392 -7.17 -12.40 -10.64
N GLN A 393 -6.55 -12.14 -9.48
CA GLN A 393 -6.61 -13.05 -8.33
C GLN A 393 -8.02 -13.16 -7.73
N ALA A 394 -8.77 -12.05 -7.64
CA ALA A 394 -10.16 -12.06 -7.20
C ALA A 394 -11.04 -12.91 -8.14
N VAL A 395 -10.89 -12.73 -9.47
CA VAL A 395 -11.59 -13.52 -10.47
C VAL A 395 -11.21 -15.00 -10.38
N ALA A 396 -9.93 -15.33 -10.19
CA ALA A 396 -9.47 -16.72 -10.06
C ALA A 396 -10.02 -17.38 -8.78
N ALA A 397 -10.01 -16.70 -7.63
CA ALA A 397 -10.57 -17.18 -6.38
C ALA A 397 -12.08 -17.44 -6.52
N ALA A 398 -12.82 -16.49 -7.09
CA ALA A 398 -14.23 -16.59 -7.37
C ALA A 398 -14.56 -17.76 -8.32
N SER A 399 -13.75 -17.94 -9.37
CA SER A 399 -13.93 -19.03 -10.33
C SER A 399 -13.67 -20.41 -9.74
N SER A 400 -12.80 -20.50 -8.74
CA SER A 400 -12.47 -21.78 -8.07
C SER A 400 -13.57 -22.27 -7.13
N LYS A 401 -14.16 -21.35 -6.33
CA LYS A 401 -15.21 -21.67 -5.35
C LYS A 401 -16.27 -20.53 -5.32
N PRO A 402 -17.14 -20.45 -6.34
CA PRO A 402 -18.09 -19.32 -6.47
C PRO A 402 -19.03 -19.16 -5.28
N SER A 403 -19.47 -20.26 -4.67
CA SER A 403 -20.39 -20.28 -3.53
C SER A 403 -19.83 -19.67 -2.24
N ASN A 404 -18.51 -19.43 -2.19
CA ASN A 404 -17.87 -18.85 -1.02
C ASN A 404 -17.96 -17.32 -1.00
N TYR A 405 -18.45 -16.69 -2.06
CA TYR A 405 -18.40 -15.24 -2.21
C TYR A 405 -19.76 -14.66 -2.53
N ALA A 406 -20.08 -13.52 -1.94
CA ALA A 406 -21.33 -12.79 -2.17
C ALA A 406 -21.21 -11.83 -3.36
N ALA A 407 -20.01 -11.28 -3.62
CA ALA A 407 -19.77 -10.35 -4.72
C ALA A 407 -18.26 -10.23 -5.04
N VAL A 408 -17.94 -9.84 -6.28
CA VAL A 408 -16.57 -9.64 -6.76
C VAL A 408 -16.47 -8.30 -7.48
N ALA A 409 -15.48 -7.49 -7.12
CA ALA A 409 -15.10 -6.26 -7.82
C ALA A 409 -13.69 -6.41 -8.43
N SER A 410 -13.59 -6.28 -9.74
CA SER A 410 -12.35 -6.28 -10.52
C SER A 410 -12.08 -4.87 -11.02
N LEU A 411 -11.00 -4.24 -10.56
CA LEU A 411 -10.65 -2.86 -10.87
C LEU A 411 -9.32 -2.80 -11.65
N GLY A 412 -9.31 -2.11 -12.79
CA GLY A 412 -8.11 -1.94 -13.62
C GLY A 412 -7.43 -3.25 -13.97
N GLY A 413 -8.19 -4.31 -14.20
CA GLY A 413 -7.65 -5.62 -14.53
C GLY A 413 -8.67 -6.54 -15.19
N GLY A 414 -8.19 -7.71 -15.59
CA GLY A 414 -9.00 -8.76 -16.18
C GLY A 414 -8.90 -10.06 -15.39
N GLY A 415 -9.22 -11.15 -16.04
CA GLY A 415 -9.09 -12.50 -15.49
C GLY A 415 -9.61 -13.52 -16.49
N THR A 416 -9.17 -14.75 -16.32
CA THR A 416 -9.66 -15.88 -17.13
C THR A 416 -10.69 -16.64 -16.34
N ILE A 417 -11.84 -16.89 -16.97
CA ILE A 417 -12.91 -17.71 -16.41
C ILE A 417 -12.78 -19.13 -17.00
N PRO A 418 -12.50 -20.15 -16.19
CA PRO A 418 -12.53 -21.53 -16.64
C PRO A 418 -13.94 -21.91 -17.14
N LEU A 419 -14.01 -22.70 -18.21
CA LEU A 419 -15.30 -23.16 -18.80
C LEU A 419 -16.18 -23.92 -17.80
N ALA A 420 -15.59 -24.60 -16.81
CA ALA A 420 -16.29 -25.35 -15.77
C ALA A 420 -16.74 -24.51 -14.58
N ALA A 421 -16.41 -23.21 -14.53
CA ALA A 421 -16.79 -22.36 -13.41
C ALA A 421 -18.29 -22.01 -13.47
N ASN A 422 -19.03 -22.43 -12.45
CA ASN A 422 -20.45 -22.04 -12.31
C ASN A 422 -20.56 -20.67 -11.60
N LEU A 423 -20.46 -19.60 -12.37
CA LEU A 423 -20.52 -18.23 -11.88
C LEU A 423 -21.90 -17.58 -11.99
N LYS A 424 -22.92 -18.31 -12.43
CA LYS A 424 -24.23 -17.77 -12.85
C LYS A 424 -24.84 -16.82 -11.82
N THR A 425 -24.83 -17.19 -10.54
CA THR A 425 -25.46 -16.43 -9.46
C THR A 425 -24.51 -15.50 -8.70
N LEU A 426 -23.17 -15.53 -9.01
CA LEU A 426 -22.21 -14.68 -8.36
C LEU A 426 -22.12 -13.32 -9.08
N PRO A 427 -22.48 -12.20 -8.43
CA PRO A 427 -22.46 -10.89 -9.06
C PRO A 427 -21.04 -10.32 -9.20
N PHE A 428 -20.80 -9.64 -10.33
CA PHE A 428 -19.53 -8.99 -10.64
C PHE A 428 -19.67 -7.50 -10.94
N PHE A 429 -18.74 -6.72 -10.38
CA PHE A 429 -18.46 -5.35 -10.79
C PHE A 429 -17.11 -5.31 -11.49
N VAL A 430 -17.04 -4.81 -12.71
CA VAL A 430 -15.80 -4.64 -13.48
C VAL A 430 -15.64 -3.17 -13.79
N GLY A 431 -14.69 -2.51 -13.12
CA GLY A 431 -14.38 -1.10 -13.28
C GLY A 431 -13.02 -0.88 -13.92
N VAL A 432 -12.93 0.06 -14.86
CA VAL A 432 -11.68 0.40 -15.54
C VAL A 432 -11.68 1.84 -16.00
N GLY A 433 -10.52 2.49 -15.97
CA GLY A 433 -10.35 3.80 -16.57
C GLY A 433 -10.25 3.72 -18.10
N LYS A 434 -10.76 4.72 -18.81
CA LYS A 434 -10.62 4.77 -20.29
C LYS A 434 -9.17 4.96 -20.73
N GLU A 435 -8.34 5.56 -19.90
CA GLU A 435 -6.91 5.77 -20.15
C GLU A 435 -6.03 4.64 -19.55
N ASP A 436 -6.66 3.62 -18.96
CA ASP A 436 -5.98 2.48 -18.36
C ASP A 436 -5.50 1.51 -19.45
N PHE A 437 -4.25 1.05 -19.34
CA PHE A 437 -3.71 0.01 -20.23
C PHE A 437 -4.44 -1.35 -20.09
N ALA A 438 -5.17 -1.57 -18.99
CA ALA A 438 -5.96 -2.78 -18.76
C ALA A 438 -7.38 -2.71 -19.33
N LEU A 439 -7.74 -1.65 -20.08
CA LEU A 439 -9.09 -1.45 -20.65
C LEU A 439 -9.57 -2.68 -21.43
N ASP A 440 -8.75 -3.20 -22.35
CA ASP A 440 -9.09 -4.36 -23.16
C ASP A 440 -9.27 -5.63 -22.31
N ALA A 441 -8.44 -5.82 -21.28
CA ALA A 441 -8.53 -6.96 -20.38
C ALA A 441 -9.81 -6.93 -19.54
N ALA A 442 -10.18 -5.77 -19.01
CA ALA A 442 -11.42 -5.57 -18.26
C ALA A 442 -12.67 -5.77 -19.14
N SER A 443 -12.67 -5.19 -20.36
CA SER A 443 -13.74 -5.38 -21.34
C SER A 443 -13.90 -6.87 -21.72
N SER A 444 -12.79 -7.56 -21.93
CA SER A 444 -12.78 -9.01 -22.24
C SER A 444 -13.34 -9.85 -21.09
N LEU A 445 -13.00 -9.50 -19.83
CA LEU A 445 -13.58 -10.13 -18.63
C LEU A 445 -15.09 -9.94 -18.60
N ALA A 446 -15.58 -8.72 -18.76
CA ALA A 446 -17.02 -8.41 -18.74
C ALA A 446 -17.80 -9.19 -19.83
N LYS A 447 -17.23 -9.29 -21.04
CA LYS A 447 -17.80 -10.10 -22.14
C LYS A 447 -17.82 -11.58 -21.79
N SER A 448 -16.75 -12.11 -21.18
CA SER A 448 -16.65 -13.51 -20.77
C SER A 448 -17.64 -13.86 -19.67
N LEU A 449 -17.86 -12.97 -18.69
CA LEU A 449 -18.87 -13.12 -17.63
C LEU A 449 -20.29 -13.17 -18.22
N LYS A 450 -20.62 -12.27 -19.15
CA LYS A 450 -21.91 -12.29 -19.86
C LYS A 450 -22.09 -13.56 -20.68
N LYS A 451 -21.03 -14.05 -21.35
CA LYS A 451 -21.07 -15.32 -22.10
C LYS A 451 -21.25 -16.52 -21.18
N ALA A 452 -20.75 -16.45 -19.94
CA ALA A 452 -20.97 -17.45 -18.89
C ALA A 452 -22.32 -17.32 -18.19
N GLU A 453 -23.23 -16.51 -18.73
CA GLU A 453 -24.58 -16.27 -18.22
C GLU A 453 -24.64 -15.77 -16.76
N VAL A 454 -23.63 -15.01 -16.32
CA VAL A 454 -23.66 -14.38 -15.02
C VAL A 454 -24.81 -13.38 -14.96
N GLU A 455 -25.72 -13.57 -14.02
CA GLU A 455 -26.98 -12.79 -13.91
C GLU A 455 -26.77 -11.31 -13.68
N THR A 456 -25.73 -10.97 -12.89
CA THR A 456 -25.40 -9.57 -12.56
C THR A 456 -23.97 -9.25 -12.92
N VAL A 457 -23.75 -8.50 -14.01
CA VAL A 457 -22.45 -7.98 -14.43
C VAL A 457 -22.57 -6.49 -14.65
N ILE A 458 -22.00 -5.69 -13.76
CA ILE A 458 -21.84 -4.25 -13.93
C ILE A 458 -20.48 -4.02 -14.56
N TYR A 459 -20.43 -3.49 -15.79
CA TYR A 459 -19.23 -3.02 -16.43
C TYR A 459 -19.24 -1.50 -16.52
N ARG A 460 -18.22 -0.85 -15.95
CA ARG A 460 -18.15 0.62 -15.93
C ARG A 460 -16.77 1.10 -16.39
N GLU A 461 -16.78 1.97 -17.40
CA GLU A 461 -15.62 2.73 -17.84
C GLU A 461 -15.67 4.11 -17.21
N TYR A 462 -14.55 4.56 -16.65
CA TYR A 462 -14.41 5.88 -16.05
C TYR A 462 -13.63 6.78 -17.02
N PRO A 463 -14.28 7.86 -17.54
CA PRO A 463 -13.64 8.81 -18.45
C PRO A 463 -12.40 9.43 -17.79
N ASP A 464 -11.37 9.68 -18.60
CA ASP A 464 -10.13 10.38 -18.19
C ASP A 464 -9.42 9.79 -16.97
N ILE A 465 -9.68 8.54 -16.61
CA ILE A 465 -9.05 7.82 -15.49
C ILE A 465 -8.07 6.79 -16.03
N GLU A 466 -6.90 6.73 -15.40
CA GLU A 466 -5.83 5.77 -15.68
C GLU A 466 -5.70 4.72 -14.57
N HIS A 467 -4.70 3.88 -14.68
CA HIS A 467 -4.52 2.67 -13.86
C HIS A 467 -4.38 2.90 -12.35
N LEU A 468 -3.69 3.96 -11.90
CA LEU A 468 -3.46 4.20 -10.47
C LEU A 468 -4.68 4.79 -9.78
N ALA A 469 -5.39 5.71 -10.46
CA ALA A 469 -6.52 6.42 -9.89
C ALA A 469 -7.83 5.60 -9.89
N ILE A 470 -7.91 4.47 -10.63
CA ILE A 470 -9.14 3.71 -10.78
C ILE A 470 -9.73 3.21 -9.45
N VAL A 471 -8.90 2.77 -8.51
CA VAL A 471 -9.39 2.28 -7.22
C VAL A 471 -10.06 3.40 -6.44
N GLN A 472 -9.40 4.54 -6.31
CA GLN A 472 -9.90 5.71 -5.61
C GLN A 472 -11.24 6.19 -6.17
N VAL A 473 -11.36 6.26 -7.49
CA VAL A 473 -12.58 6.72 -8.17
C VAL A 473 -13.71 5.69 -8.09
N ALA A 474 -13.41 4.40 -8.21
CA ALA A 474 -14.42 3.35 -8.30
C ALA A 474 -14.92 2.85 -6.94
N LEU A 475 -14.18 3.04 -5.82
CA LEU A 475 -14.54 2.49 -4.51
C LEU A 475 -15.95 2.84 -4.05
N GLY A 476 -16.42 4.05 -4.30
CA GLY A 476 -17.77 4.45 -3.98
C GLY A 476 -18.84 3.61 -4.69
N ASP A 477 -18.62 3.31 -5.97
CA ASP A 477 -19.51 2.45 -6.77
C ASP A 477 -19.44 0.99 -6.33
N VAL A 478 -18.24 0.51 -6.04
CA VAL A 478 -17.99 -0.85 -5.53
C VAL A 478 -18.73 -1.09 -4.21
N PHE A 479 -18.64 -0.15 -3.26
CA PHE A 479 -19.33 -0.32 -1.99
C PHE A 479 -20.85 -0.20 -2.10
N ARG A 480 -21.39 0.65 -2.98
CA ARG A 480 -22.82 0.63 -3.31
C ARG A 480 -23.26 -0.71 -3.90
N PHE A 481 -22.46 -1.28 -4.79
CA PHE A 481 -22.69 -2.61 -5.34
C PHE A 481 -22.66 -3.70 -4.25
N PHE A 482 -21.71 -3.63 -3.30
CA PHE A 482 -21.64 -4.57 -2.19
C PHE A 482 -22.80 -4.43 -1.21
N ASP A 483 -23.25 -3.19 -0.91
CA ASP A 483 -24.40 -2.92 -0.03
C ASP A 483 -25.67 -3.65 -0.49
N GLU A 484 -25.87 -3.78 -1.80
CA GLU A 484 -27.02 -4.49 -2.37
C GLU A 484 -26.95 -6.02 -2.16
N ARG A 485 -25.79 -6.58 -1.82
CA ARG A 485 -25.53 -8.02 -1.71
C ARG A 485 -25.46 -8.51 -0.26
N VAL A 486 -25.45 -7.61 0.70
CA VAL A 486 -25.39 -7.92 2.13
C VAL A 486 -26.71 -7.62 2.87
N LYS A 487 -27.72 -7.13 2.13
CA LYS A 487 -29.08 -6.87 2.65
C LYS A 487 -29.80 -8.15 3.09
#